data_f72fcad95a20a23cb18cefd9c6535cd8
#
_entry.id   f72fcad95a20a23cb18cefd9c6535cd8
#
_cell.length_a   1.000
_cell.length_b   1.000
_cell.length_c   1.000
_cell.angle_alpha   90.00
_cell.angle_beta   90.00
_cell.angle_gamma   90.00
#
_symmetry.space_group_name_H-M   'P 1'
#
loop_
_entity.id
_entity.type
_entity.pdbx_description
1 polymer ?
#
loop_
_entity_poly.entity_id
_entity_poly.type
_entity_poly.pdbx_seq_one_letter_code
_entity_poly.pdbx_strand_id
1 'polypeptide(L)'
;MIINPIGIMVDSLRLGLRDGLKKSKELGADGVQIYAVSGEMDPANLTPGARKELRDYIASLDLQISALCGDLGGHGFQDQTVNAEKIEKSKRILDLAVELGSNVVTTHIGVVPEDRNDPIYQTMLQACEELGVYASSLGAYFAVETGPEPSAHLKSFLDNLSTKGVSVNFDPANMVMVTGDDPVQGVYTLKDYIVHTHVKDGIRLRQVDPREVYGSLGFKPMTHESIAEAATSGDTYRELALGEGHVDFGRYFQALQEIGYKGYLTIEREVGAQPEKDIASAIAFIQKYK
;
A
#
# COMPACT_ATOMS: atom_id res chain seq x y z
N MET A 1 -2.27 23.66 6.35
CA MET A 1 -2.81 22.74 7.38
C MET A 1 -3.50 21.59 6.66
N ILE A 2 -3.05 20.36 6.89
CA ILE A 2 -3.70 19.15 6.37
C ILE A 2 -4.88 18.78 7.27
N ILE A 3 -5.99 18.38 6.65
CA ILE A 3 -7.22 17.98 7.38
C ILE A 3 -7.51 16.49 7.20
N ASN A 4 -6.62 15.76 6.56
CA ASN A 4 -6.79 14.36 6.25
C ASN A 4 -6.89 13.52 7.53
N PRO A 5 -7.75 12.49 7.57
CA PRO A 5 -7.79 11.54 8.68
C PRO A 5 -6.49 10.73 8.75
N ILE A 6 -6.12 10.31 9.95
CA ILE A 6 -4.93 9.47 10.18
C ILE A 6 -5.35 8.01 10.17
N GLY A 7 -4.69 7.22 9.34
CA GLY A 7 -4.80 5.76 9.34
C GLY A 7 -3.59 5.10 9.99
N ILE A 8 -3.76 3.86 10.44
CA ILE A 8 -2.67 2.98 10.90
C ILE A 8 -2.79 1.64 10.19
N MET A 9 -1.66 1.14 9.64
CA MET A 9 -1.53 -0.26 9.27
C MET A 9 -1.52 -1.10 10.55
N VAL A 10 -2.58 -1.89 10.79
CA VAL A 10 -2.74 -2.65 12.04
C VAL A 10 -1.59 -3.63 12.25
N ASP A 11 -1.14 -4.26 11.18
CA ASP A 11 -0.08 -5.26 11.20
C ASP A 11 1.27 -4.67 11.63
N SER A 12 1.48 -3.37 11.41
CA SER A 12 2.67 -2.64 11.90
C SER A 12 2.78 -2.64 13.42
N LEU A 13 1.67 -2.78 14.15
CA LEU A 13 1.67 -2.86 15.61
C LEU A 13 2.13 -4.22 16.16
N ARG A 14 2.05 -5.29 15.35
CA ARG A 14 2.45 -6.66 15.71
C ARG A 14 1.71 -7.24 16.92
N LEU A 15 0.46 -6.81 17.14
CA LEU A 15 -0.39 -7.22 18.27
C LEU A 15 -1.50 -8.20 17.87
N GLY A 16 -1.58 -8.56 16.56
CA GLY A 16 -2.73 -9.25 16.00
C GLY A 16 -3.92 -8.31 15.79
N LEU A 17 -4.99 -8.83 15.15
CA LEU A 17 -6.07 -7.98 14.65
C LEU A 17 -6.81 -7.23 15.78
N ARG A 18 -7.37 -7.93 16.73
CA ARG A 18 -8.26 -7.32 17.75
C ARG A 18 -7.53 -6.35 18.68
N ASP A 19 -6.35 -6.69 19.15
CA ASP A 19 -5.56 -5.81 20.01
C ASP A 19 -4.91 -4.68 19.21
N GLY A 20 -4.51 -4.92 17.96
CA GLY A 20 -4.05 -3.88 17.06
C GLY A 20 -5.12 -2.83 16.76
N LEU A 21 -6.38 -3.23 16.54
CA LEU A 21 -7.51 -2.32 16.36
C LEU A 21 -7.73 -1.43 17.60
N LYS A 22 -7.77 -2.03 18.80
CA LYS A 22 -7.88 -1.26 20.06
C LYS A 22 -6.73 -0.28 20.22
N LYS A 23 -5.50 -0.75 19.99
CA LYS A 23 -4.30 0.08 20.10
C LYS A 23 -4.31 1.22 19.07
N SER A 24 -4.75 0.98 17.86
CA SER A 24 -4.89 2.03 16.83
C SER A 24 -5.81 3.16 17.32
N LYS A 25 -6.95 2.80 17.93
CA LYS A 25 -7.84 3.82 18.53
C LYS A 25 -7.21 4.54 19.71
N GLU A 26 -6.55 3.81 20.62
CA GLU A 26 -5.84 4.41 21.77
C GLU A 26 -4.77 5.40 21.33
N LEU A 27 -4.09 5.14 20.22
CA LEU A 27 -3.09 6.03 19.64
C LEU A 27 -3.69 7.23 18.91
N GLY A 28 -5.01 7.24 18.66
CA GLY A 28 -5.71 8.37 18.05
C GLY A 28 -5.90 8.25 16.53
N ALA A 29 -5.93 7.03 16.00
CA ALA A 29 -6.29 6.81 14.60
C ALA A 29 -7.77 7.10 14.34
N ASP A 30 -8.05 7.61 13.14
CA ASP A 30 -9.40 7.76 12.58
C ASP A 30 -9.80 6.52 11.77
N GLY A 31 -8.80 5.80 11.24
CA GLY A 31 -9.03 4.60 10.44
C GLY A 31 -7.86 3.63 10.47
N VAL A 32 -8.06 2.48 9.84
CA VAL A 32 -7.09 1.38 9.83
C VAL A 32 -6.98 0.75 8.45
N GLN A 33 -5.78 0.28 8.12
CA GLN A 33 -5.53 -0.62 7.00
C GLN A 33 -5.17 -1.99 7.59
N ILE A 34 -5.64 -3.08 6.96
CA ILE A 34 -5.54 -4.43 7.50
C ILE A 34 -5.12 -5.39 6.40
N TYR A 35 -4.15 -6.26 6.64
CA TYR A 35 -3.81 -7.36 5.72
C TYR A 35 -4.95 -8.37 5.61
N ALA A 36 -5.32 -8.71 4.37
CA ALA A 36 -6.44 -9.60 4.06
C ALA A 36 -6.04 -10.84 3.24
N VAL A 37 -4.75 -11.19 3.25
CA VAL A 37 -4.21 -12.26 2.39
C VAL A 37 -4.11 -13.62 3.07
N SER A 38 -4.24 -13.65 4.39
CA SER A 38 -4.09 -14.87 5.18
C SER A 38 -4.77 -14.77 6.55
N GLY A 39 -4.72 -15.86 7.33
CA GLY A 39 -5.22 -15.88 8.72
C GLY A 39 -6.72 -15.62 8.84
N GLU A 40 -7.09 -14.90 9.89
CA GLU A 40 -8.51 -14.59 10.17
C GLU A 40 -9.11 -13.58 9.17
N MET A 41 -8.30 -12.80 8.48
CA MET A 41 -8.74 -11.83 7.49
C MET A 41 -8.79 -12.37 6.05
N ASP A 42 -8.32 -13.61 5.80
CA ASP A 42 -8.49 -14.22 4.48
C ASP A 42 -10.00 -14.34 4.15
N PRO A 43 -10.48 -13.85 3.00
CA PRO A 43 -11.89 -13.94 2.64
C PRO A 43 -12.47 -15.35 2.68
N ALA A 44 -11.63 -16.38 2.49
CA ALA A 44 -12.05 -17.78 2.56
C ALA A 44 -12.36 -18.23 3.99
N ASN A 45 -11.80 -17.58 5.00
CA ASN A 45 -11.97 -17.92 6.42
C ASN A 45 -13.10 -17.11 7.09
N LEU A 46 -13.58 -16.05 6.43
CA LEU A 46 -14.62 -15.16 6.99
C LEU A 46 -16.00 -15.53 6.45
N THR A 47 -16.83 -16.10 7.29
CA THR A 47 -18.25 -16.27 6.98
C THR A 47 -18.95 -14.90 6.90
N PRO A 48 -20.11 -14.79 6.22
CA PRO A 48 -20.87 -13.53 6.18
C PRO A 48 -21.20 -12.97 7.58
N GLY A 49 -21.48 -13.85 8.54
CA GLY A 49 -21.69 -13.45 9.94
C GLY A 49 -20.45 -12.86 10.60
N ALA A 50 -19.29 -13.49 10.38
CA ALA A 50 -18.01 -13.00 10.91
C ALA A 50 -17.60 -11.64 10.27
N ARG A 51 -17.87 -11.44 8.99
CA ARG A 51 -17.64 -10.14 8.32
C ARG A 51 -18.48 -9.02 8.94
N LYS A 52 -19.77 -9.31 9.17
CA LYS A 52 -20.65 -8.36 9.85
C LYS A 52 -20.18 -8.06 11.27
N GLU A 53 -19.84 -9.09 12.06
CA GLU A 53 -19.33 -8.92 13.42
C GLU A 53 -18.04 -8.07 13.45
N LEU A 54 -17.09 -8.35 12.54
CA LEU A 54 -15.85 -7.58 12.44
C LEU A 54 -16.11 -6.11 12.10
N ARG A 55 -16.97 -5.86 11.12
CA ARG A 55 -17.36 -4.49 10.74
C ARG A 55 -17.99 -3.74 11.92
N ASP A 56 -18.94 -4.39 12.60
CA ASP A 56 -19.64 -3.80 13.74
C ASP A 56 -18.67 -3.55 14.91
N TYR A 57 -17.70 -4.45 15.11
CA TYR A 57 -16.64 -4.29 16.11
C TYR A 57 -15.75 -3.10 15.80
N ILE A 58 -15.24 -2.96 14.56
CA ILE A 58 -14.41 -1.82 14.15
C ILE A 58 -15.18 -0.51 14.32
N ALA A 59 -16.45 -0.47 13.91
CA ALA A 59 -17.31 0.68 14.10
C ALA A 59 -17.55 1.01 15.58
N SER A 60 -17.65 0.01 16.46
CA SER A 60 -17.79 0.21 17.91
C SER A 60 -16.56 0.86 18.56
N LEU A 61 -15.40 0.76 17.93
CA LEU A 61 -14.19 1.47 18.32
C LEU A 61 -14.11 2.88 17.72
N ASP A 62 -15.14 3.33 17.00
CA ASP A 62 -15.13 4.59 16.26
C ASP A 62 -13.91 4.66 15.30
N LEU A 63 -13.69 3.57 14.56
CA LEU A 63 -12.70 3.43 13.50
C LEU A 63 -13.38 3.11 12.18
N GLN A 64 -12.73 3.50 11.08
CA GLN A 64 -13.11 3.11 9.72
C GLN A 64 -12.00 2.28 9.08
N ILE A 65 -12.32 1.47 8.09
CA ILE A 65 -11.32 0.77 7.30
C ILE A 65 -10.92 1.67 6.13
N SER A 66 -9.69 2.18 6.15
CA SER A 66 -9.12 3.00 5.09
C SER A 66 -8.83 2.19 3.83
N ALA A 67 -8.30 0.98 4.01
CA ALA A 67 -8.02 0.01 2.95
C ALA A 67 -7.86 -1.41 3.52
N LEU A 68 -7.97 -2.41 2.65
CA LEU A 68 -7.41 -3.74 2.92
C LEU A 68 -6.09 -3.89 2.15
N CYS A 69 -5.10 -4.55 2.74
CA CYS A 69 -3.90 -4.95 2.01
C CYS A 69 -4.12 -6.33 1.40
N GLY A 70 -4.11 -6.38 0.07
CA GLY A 70 -4.29 -7.59 -0.74
C GLY A 70 -3.01 -8.04 -1.44
N ASP A 71 -1.84 -7.69 -0.89
CA ASP A 71 -0.56 -8.06 -1.48
C ASP A 71 -0.29 -9.57 -1.31
N LEU A 72 -0.37 -10.28 -2.41
CA LEU A 72 -0.14 -11.73 -2.47
C LEU A 72 1.34 -12.11 -2.60
N GLY A 73 2.24 -11.13 -2.62
CA GLY A 73 3.68 -11.35 -2.69
C GLY A 73 4.16 -12.09 -3.94
N GLY A 74 5.29 -12.79 -3.81
CA GLY A 74 5.88 -13.57 -4.88
C GLY A 74 6.45 -12.69 -5.98
N HIS A 75 6.12 -12.97 -7.24
CA HIS A 75 6.51 -12.18 -8.42
C HIS A 75 5.41 -11.20 -8.88
N GLY A 76 4.52 -10.79 -7.96
CA GLY A 76 3.37 -9.98 -8.34
C GLY A 76 2.49 -10.68 -9.38
N PHE A 77 2.16 -9.98 -10.47
CA PHE A 77 1.37 -10.50 -11.60
C PHE A 77 2.23 -10.77 -12.85
N GLN A 78 3.53 -10.99 -12.70
CA GLN A 78 4.45 -11.24 -13.80
C GLN A 78 4.37 -12.67 -14.36
N ASP A 79 3.92 -13.63 -13.55
CA ASP A 79 3.85 -15.06 -13.91
C ASP A 79 2.44 -15.45 -14.34
N GLN A 80 2.25 -15.64 -15.65
CA GLN A 80 0.96 -16.02 -16.23
C GLN A 80 0.42 -17.34 -15.67
N THR A 81 1.28 -18.24 -15.20
CA THR A 81 0.86 -19.57 -14.73
C THR A 81 0.10 -19.54 -13.41
N VAL A 82 0.31 -18.51 -12.59
CA VAL A 82 -0.36 -18.34 -11.28
C VAL A 82 -1.35 -17.18 -11.26
N ASN A 83 -1.41 -16.36 -12.32
CA ASN A 83 -2.25 -15.16 -12.34
C ASN A 83 -3.74 -15.45 -12.19
N ALA A 84 -4.24 -16.54 -12.77
CA ALA A 84 -5.66 -16.88 -12.64
C ALA A 84 -6.08 -17.05 -11.16
N GLU A 85 -5.26 -17.73 -10.34
CA GLU A 85 -5.52 -17.90 -8.91
C GLU A 85 -5.39 -16.58 -8.15
N LYS A 86 -4.34 -15.80 -8.44
CA LYS A 86 -4.10 -14.48 -7.81
C LYS A 86 -5.23 -13.50 -8.12
N ILE A 87 -5.69 -13.45 -9.36
CA ILE A 87 -6.80 -12.58 -9.78
C ILE A 87 -8.07 -12.95 -9.01
N GLU A 88 -8.44 -14.23 -8.94
CA GLU A 88 -9.61 -14.66 -8.21
C GLU A 88 -9.51 -14.38 -6.70
N LYS A 89 -8.32 -14.53 -6.11
CA LYS A 89 -8.09 -14.17 -4.71
C LYS A 89 -8.21 -12.65 -4.50
N SER A 90 -7.63 -11.85 -5.39
CA SER A 90 -7.73 -10.38 -5.34
C SER A 90 -9.18 -9.89 -5.48
N LYS A 91 -9.99 -10.50 -6.35
CA LYS A 91 -11.43 -10.20 -6.46
C LYS A 91 -12.17 -10.45 -5.16
N ARG A 92 -11.90 -11.58 -4.48
CA ARG A 92 -12.50 -11.88 -3.16
C ARG A 92 -12.09 -10.87 -2.09
N ILE A 93 -10.86 -10.34 -2.15
CA ILE A 93 -10.40 -9.31 -1.22
C ILE A 93 -11.10 -7.98 -1.55
N LEU A 94 -11.32 -7.64 -2.83
CA LEU A 94 -12.12 -6.49 -3.24
C LEU A 94 -13.56 -6.59 -2.74
N ASP A 95 -14.21 -7.75 -2.88
CA ASP A 95 -15.53 -7.99 -2.32
C ASP A 95 -15.56 -7.79 -0.81
N LEU A 96 -14.57 -8.37 -0.10
CA LEU A 96 -14.45 -8.22 1.35
C LEU A 96 -14.27 -6.75 1.75
N ALA A 97 -13.46 -5.99 1.02
CA ALA A 97 -13.25 -4.57 1.30
C ALA A 97 -14.58 -3.80 1.22
N VAL A 98 -15.36 -4.00 0.16
CA VAL A 98 -16.67 -3.36 -0.01
C VAL A 98 -17.66 -3.80 1.09
N GLU A 99 -17.71 -5.08 1.43
CA GLU A 99 -18.57 -5.59 2.51
C GLU A 99 -18.21 -5.02 3.89
N LEU A 100 -16.92 -4.74 4.11
CA LEU A 100 -16.44 -4.14 5.35
C LEU A 100 -16.53 -2.60 5.36
N GLY A 101 -16.93 -1.98 4.26
CA GLY A 101 -17.16 -0.54 4.14
C GLY A 101 -15.96 0.26 3.65
N SER A 102 -14.94 -0.41 3.07
CA SER A 102 -13.84 0.23 2.34
C SER A 102 -14.02 0.03 0.84
N ASN A 103 -13.44 0.91 0.05
CA ASN A 103 -13.39 0.76 -1.40
C ASN A 103 -11.96 0.67 -1.95
N VAL A 104 -10.97 0.43 -1.10
CA VAL A 104 -9.56 0.36 -1.52
C VAL A 104 -8.94 -0.97 -1.09
N VAL A 105 -8.29 -1.64 -2.03
CA VAL A 105 -7.39 -2.77 -1.78
C VAL A 105 -6.00 -2.40 -2.27
N THR A 106 -5.03 -2.31 -1.37
CA THR A 106 -3.63 -1.99 -1.72
C THR A 106 -2.86 -3.26 -2.06
N THR A 107 -1.87 -3.16 -2.94
CA THR A 107 -1.09 -4.31 -3.42
C THR A 107 0.19 -3.89 -4.11
N HIS A 108 1.17 -4.80 -4.20
CA HIS A 108 2.22 -4.75 -5.22
C HIS A 108 1.86 -5.65 -6.40
N ILE A 109 2.22 -5.23 -7.61
CA ILE A 109 2.00 -6.01 -8.83
C ILE A 109 3.29 -6.60 -9.42
N GLY A 110 4.44 -6.33 -8.79
CA GLY A 110 5.77 -6.58 -9.32
C GLY A 110 6.30 -5.36 -10.07
N VAL A 111 7.55 -5.41 -10.55
CA VAL A 111 8.16 -4.32 -11.33
C VAL A 111 7.65 -4.36 -12.77
N VAL A 112 7.10 -3.27 -13.25
CA VAL A 112 6.60 -3.14 -14.63
C VAL A 112 7.80 -3.00 -15.60
N PRO A 113 7.96 -3.89 -16.60
CA PRO A 113 9.02 -3.73 -17.61
C PRO A 113 8.92 -2.41 -18.38
N GLU A 114 10.06 -1.84 -18.78
CA GLU A 114 10.09 -0.59 -19.58
C GLU A 114 9.61 -0.82 -21.02
N ASP A 115 9.96 -1.98 -21.61
CA ASP A 115 9.51 -2.33 -22.95
C ASP A 115 8.08 -2.85 -22.93
N ARG A 116 7.18 -2.10 -23.56
CA ARG A 116 5.77 -2.49 -23.68
C ARG A 116 5.55 -3.78 -24.50
N ASN A 117 6.52 -4.19 -25.30
CA ASN A 117 6.46 -5.45 -26.06
C ASN A 117 6.99 -6.65 -25.24
N ASP A 118 7.51 -6.41 -24.05
CA ASP A 118 7.94 -7.50 -23.16
C ASP A 118 6.73 -8.38 -22.81
N PRO A 119 6.82 -9.71 -22.96
CA PRO A 119 5.75 -10.62 -22.57
C PRO A 119 5.28 -10.45 -21.12
N ILE A 120 6.20 -10.11 -20.21
CA ILE A 120 5.88 -9.84 -18.81
C ILE A 120 5.01 -8.59 -18.70
N TYR A 121 5.33 -7.50 -19.44
CA TYR A 121 4.50 -6.31 -19.47
C TYR A 121 3.08 -6.64 -19.91
N GLN A 122 2.91 -7.42 -20.97
CA GLN A 122 1.59 -7.80 -21.49
C GLN A 122 0.82 -8.69 -20.51
N THR A 123 1.53 -9.59 -19.82
CA THR A 123 0.95 -10.44 -18.76
C THR A 123 0.42 -9.61 -17.60
N MET A 124 1.21 -8.65 -17.12
CA MET A 124 0.81 -7.72 -16.06
C MET A 124 -0.36 -6.84 -16.50
N LEU A 125 -0.30 -6.30 -17.73
CA LEU A 125 -1.36 -5.44 -18.28
C LEU A 125 -2.69 -6.18 -18.34
N GLN A 126 -2.70 -7.45 -18.80
CA GLN A 126 -3.90 -8.27 -18.86
C GLN A 126 -4.48 -8.52 -17.47
N ALA A 127 -3.65 -8.86 -16.48
CA ALA A 127 -4.11 -9.09 -15.11
C ALA A 127 -4.69 -7.81 -14.48
N CYS A 128 -3.99 -6.68 -14.65
CA CYS A 128 -4.44 -5.38 -14.16
C CYS A 128 -5.72 -4.89 -14.87
N GLU A 129 -5.86 -5.14 -16.17
CA GLU A 129 -7.10 -4.82 -16.91
C GLU A 129 -8.30 -5.57 -16.32
N GLU A 130 -8.17 -6.89 -16.09
CA GLU A 130 -9.24 -7.69 -15.52
C GLU A 130 -9.61 -7.23 -14.11
N LEU A 131 -8.61 -6.98 -13.24
CA LEU A 131 -8.82 -6.49 -11.89
C LEU A 131 -9.38 -5.07 -11.86
N GLY A 132 -8.93 -4.20 -12.77
CA GLY A 132 -9.42 -2.83 -12.89
C GLY A 132 -10.89 -2.76 -13.30
N VAL A 133 -11.30 -3.57 -14.29
CA VAL A 133 -12.71 -3.68 -14.69
C VAL A 133 -13.55 -4.20 -13.52
N TYR A 134 -13.07 -5.23 -12.82
CA TYR A 134 -13.79 -5.79 -11.68
C TYR A 134 -13.94 -4.77 -10.53
N ALA A 135 -12.83 -4.13 -10.12
CA ALA A 135 -12.85 -3.10 -9.08
C ALA A 135 -13.79 -1.95 -9.43
N SER A 136 -13.74 -1.46 -10.68
CA SER A 136 -14.65 -0.42 -11.17
C SER A 136 -16.12 -0.83 -11.08
N SER A 137 -16.45 -2.10 -11.34
CA SER A 137 -17.82 -2.60 -11.23
C SER A 137 -18.38 -2.57 -9.81
N LEU A 138 -17.49 -2.62 -8.81
CA LEU A 138 -17.81 -2.52 -7.40
C LEU A 138 -17.77 -1.08 -6.86
N GLY A 139 -17.34 -0.10 -7.67
CA GLY A 139 -17.02 1.25 -7.19
C GLY A 139 -15.81 1.27 -6.27
N ALA A 140 -14.90 0.31 -6.43
CA ALA A 140 -13.69 0.12 -5.65
C ALA A 140 -12.43 0.31 -6.48
N TYR A 141 -11.27 0.27 -5.82
CA TYR A 141 -9.95 0.45 -6.41
C TYR A 141 -9.00 -0.67 -5.99
N PHE A 142 -8.29 -1.20 -6.96
CA PHE A 142 -7.11 -2.05 -6.77
C PHE A 142 -5.89 -1.15 -6.85
N ALA A 143 -5.39 -0.71 -5.71
CA ALA A 143 -4.43 0.38 -5.59
C ALA A 143 -2.99 -0.16 -5.54
N VAL A 144 -2.28 0.01 -6.64
CA VAL A 144 -0.88 -0.40 -6.79
C VAL A 144 0.03 0.50 -5.96
N GLU A 145 0.93 -0.08 -5.19
CA GLU A 145 1.86 0.67 -4.36
C GLU A 145 3.05 1.18 -5.17
N THR A 146 3.42 2.46 -4.96
CA THR A 146 4.60 3.08 -5.56
C THR A 146 5.89 2.55 -4.95
N GLY A 147 6.98 2.59 -5.74
CA GLY A 147 8.32 2.17 -5.32
C GLY A 147 9.04 1.27 -6.32
N PRO A 148 8.37 0.29 -6.95
CA PRO A 148 9.00 -0.60 -7.93
C PRO A 148 9.56 0.12 -9.17
N GLU A 149 8.89 1.17 -9.63
CA GLU A 149 9.30 1.98 -10.77
C GLU A 149 9.10 3.47 -10.49
N PRO A 150 9.76 4.36 -11.29
CA PRO A 150 9.51 5.79 -11.22
C PRO A 150 8.04 6.14 -11.53
N SER A 151 7.52 7.18 -10.89
CA SER A 151 6.12 7.61 -11.01
C SER A 151 5.65 7.83 -12.46
N ALA A 152 6.52 8.37 -13.30
CA ALA A 152 6.20 8.56 -14.72
C ALA A 152 6.03 7.24 -15.48
N HIS A 153 6.80 6.20 -15.12
CA HIS A 153 6.68 4.88 -15.72
C HIS A 153 5.41 4.17 -15.25
N LEU A 154 5.13 4.19 -13.93
CA LEU A 154 3.87 3.67 -13.40
C LEU A 154 2.67 4.34 -14.06
N LYS A 155 2.68 5.68 -14.17
CA LYS A 155 1.62 6.41 -14.86
C LYS A 155 1.44 5.93 -16.31
N SER A 156 2.55 5.76 -17.03
CA SER A 156 2.51 5.26 -18.42
C SER A 156 1.89 3.87 -18.53
N PHE A 157 2.08 3.01 -17.54
CA PHE A 157 1.41 1.69 -17.48
C PHE A 157 -0.08 1.84 -17.21
N LEU A 158 -0.46 2.62 -16.20
CA LEU A 158 -1.86 2.84 -15.83
C LEU A 158 -2.68 3.52 -16.94
N ASP A 159 -2.07 4.43 -17.70
CA ASP A 159 -2.70 5.09 -18.85
C ASP A 159 -3.06 4.12 -20.00
N ASN A 160 -2.54 2.88 -19.99
CA ASN A 160 -2.92 1.85 -20.98
C ASN A 160 -4.11 0.98 -20.54
N LEU A 161 -4.59 1.13 -19.31
CA LEU A 161 -5.76 0.42 -18.81
C LEU A 161 -7.04 1.13 -19.24
N SER A 162 -8.10 0.36 -19.50
CA SER A 162 -9.39 0.90 -19.96
C SER A 162 -10.18 1.62 -18.87
N THR A 163 -9.84 1.38 -17.59
CA THR A 163 -10.52 1.96 -16.43
C THR A 163 -9.50 2.46 -15.40
N LYS A 164 -9.97 3.30 -14.46
CA LYS A 164 -9.20 3.70 -13.29
C LYS A 164 -9.43 2.78 -12.07
N GLY A 165 -10.01 1.60 -12.26
CA GLY A 165 -10.18 0.62 -11.20
C GLY A 165 -8.85 0.10 -10.64
N VAL A 166 -7.79 0.06 -11.46
CA VAL A 166 -6.41 0.04 -10.96
C VAL A 166 -5.97 1.48 -10.76
N SER A 167 -5.63 1.79 -9.53
CA SER A 167 -5.22 3.14 -9.08
C SER A 167 -3.97 3.03 -8.23
N VAL A 168 -3.65 4.05 -7.43
CA VAL A 168 -2.37 4.12 -6.72
C VAL A 168 -2.57 4.22 -5.21
N ASN A 169 -1.86 3.35 -4.48
CA ASN A 169 -1.46 3.55 -3.10
C ASN A 169 -0.09 4.22 -3.10
N PHE A 170 -0.04 5.47 -2.70
CA PHE A 170 1.18 6.28 -2.82
C PHE A 170 2.04 6.15 -1.56
N ASP A 171 3.19 5.46 -1.67
CA ASP A 171 4.21 5.38 -0.62
C ASP A 171 5.42 6.24 -1.01
N PRO A 172 5.67 7.36 -0.30
CA PRO A 172 6.79 8.25 -0.61
C PRO A 172 8.15 7.64 -0.25
N ALA A 173 8.21 6.80 0.78
CA ALA A 173 9.46 6.21 1.25
C ALA A 173 9.98 5.14 0.29
N ASN A 174 9.09 4.31 -0.25
CA ASN A 174 9.47 3.29 -1.23
C ASN A 174 10.09 3.93 -2.48
N MET A 175 9.55 5.07 -2.92
CA MET A 175 10.11 5.86 -4.03
C MET A 175 11.53 6.35 -3.70
N VAL A 176 11.72 6.96 -2.53
CA VAL A 176 13.04 7.44 -2.09
C VAL A 176 14.03 6.28 -1.95
N MET A 177 13.63 5.21 -1.28
CA MET A 177 14.50 4.10 -0.91
C MET A 177 14.96 3.28 -2.11
N VAL A 178 14.06 2.99 -3.05
CA VAL A 178 14.32 2.02 -4.11
C VAL A 178 14.67 2.70 -5.44
N THR A 179 13.76 3.47 -6.02
CA THR A 179 14.02 4.12 -7.32
C THR A 179 14.80 5.43 -7.20
N GLY A 180 14.70 6.11 -6.05
CA GLY A 180 15.26 7.46 -5.85
C GLY A 180 14.45 8.52 -6.61
N ASP A 181 13.19 8.24 -6.93
CA ASP A 181 12.26 9.21 -7.51
C ASP A 181 11.87 10.27 -6.46
N ASP A 182 11.49 11.46 -6.92
CA ASP A 182 11.03 12.55 -6.05
C ASP A 182 9.55 12.36 -5.69
N PRO A 183 9.21 12.06 -4.42
CA PRO A 183 7.82 11.84 -4.04
C PRO A 183 6.92 13.07 -4.28
N VAL A 184 7.47 14.27 -4.15
CA VAL A 184 6.70 15.52 -4.38
C VAL A 184 6.28 15.62 -5.84
N GLN A 185 7.20 15.40 -6.77
CA GLN A 185 6.88 15.35 -8.20
C GLN A 185 5.99 14.14 -8.54
N GLY A 186 6.21 13.01 -7.87
CA GLY A 186 5.39 11.80 -7.99
C GLY A 186 3.92 12.04 -7.69
N VAL A 187 3.61 12.82 -6.64
CA VAL A 187 2.22 13.20 -6.32
C VAL A 187 1.56 13.93 -7.49
N TYR A 188 2.22 14.93 -8.10
CA TYR A 188 1.65 15.64 -9.25
C TYR A 188 1.55 14.76 -10.49
N THR A 189 2.52 13.88 -10.71
CA THR A 189 2.54 12.94 -11.84
C THR A 189 1.36 11.97 -11.77
N LEU A 190 1.09 11.41 -10.58
CA LEU A 190 0.09 10.37 -10.34
C LEU A 190 -1.25 10.91 -9.80
N LYS A 191 -1.44 12.22 -9.77
CA LYS A 191 -2.59 12.90 -9.13
C LYS A 191 -3.97 12.34 -9.48
N ASP A 192 -4.14 11.86 -10.70
CA ASP A 192 -5.41 11.34 -11.19
C ASP A 192 -5.68 9.88 -10.80
N TYR A 193 -4.70 9.24 -10.14
CA TYR A 193 -4.71 7.84 -9.74
C TYR A 193 -4.60 7.63 -8.23
N ILE A 194 -4.10 8.60 -7.45
CA ILE A 194 -3.89 8.45 -6.01
C ILE A 194 -5.23 8.32 -5.29
N VAL A 195 -5.51 7.14 -4.73
CA VAL A 195 -6.72 6.85 -3.95
C VAL A 195 -6.41 6.52 -2.49
N HIS A 196 -5.18 6.17 -2.18
CA HIS A 196 -4.67 5.89 -0.84
C HIS A 196 -3.22 6.34 -0.72
N THR A 197 -2.74 6.61 0.49
CA THR A 197 -1.34 6.93 0.73
C THR A 197 -0.82 6.25 1.99
N HIS A 198 0.46 5.88 1.95
CA HIS A 198 1.23 5.59 3.14
C HIS A 198 1.99 6.84 3.63
N VAL A 199 2.21 6.87 4.93
CA VAL A 199 3.11 7.82 5.60
C VAL A 199 4.21 6.98 6.23
N LYS A 200 5.32 6.88 5.52
CA LYS A 200 6.49 6.06 5.80
C LYS A 200 7.73 6.86 5.43
N ASP A 201 8.83 6.63 6.11
CA ASP A 201 10.08 7.35 5.86
C ASP A 201 11.27 6.41 5.77
N GLY A 202 12.28 6.83 5.05
CA GLY A 202 13.48 6.03 4.87
C GLY A 202 14.57 6.77 4.12
N ILE A 203 15.71 6.12 4.01
CA ILE A 203 16.88 6.62 3.29
C ILE A 203 17.36 5.61 2.26
N ARG A 204 17.88 6.14 1.16
CA ARG A 204 18.63 5.37 0.17
C ARG A 204 20.12 5.49 0.48
N LEU A 205 20.78 4.36 0.63
CA LEU A 205 22.23 4.27 0.88
C LEU A 205 23.01 4.11 -0.44
N ARG A 206 22.51 3.29 -1.34
CA ARG A 206 23.05 3.09 -2.69
C ARG A 206 21.96 2.70 -3.67
N GLN A 207 22.28 2.73 -4.94
CA GLN A 207 21.38 2.25 -5.98
C GLN A 207 21.17 0.74 -5.84
N VAL A 208 19.93 0.32 -5.98
CA VAL A 208 19.51 -1.08 -6.01
C VAL A 208 18.69 -1.33 -7.27
N ASP A 209 18.71 -2.55 -7.77
CA ASP A 209 17.80 -2.97 -8.82
C ASP A 209 16.41 -3.24 -8.21
N PRO A 210 15.36 -2.52 -8.60
CA PRO A 210 14.02 -2.74 -8.07
C PRO A 210 13.54 -4.18 -8.23
N ARG A 211 14.02 -4.90 -9.26
CA ARG A 211 13.65 -6.29 -9.51
C ARG A 211 14.15 -7.24 -8.42
N GLU A 212 15.26 -6.92 -7.76
CA GLU A 212 15.76 -7.67 -6.59
C GLU A 212 14.90 -7.41 -5.36
N VAL A 213 14.47 -6.15 -5.18
CA VAL A 213 13.67 -5.74 -4.01
C VAL A 213 12.26 -6.31 -4.10
N TYR A 214 11.61 -6.15 -5.24
CA TYR A 214 10.22 -6.54 -5.44
C TYR A 214 10.04 -7.92 -6.09
N GLY A 215 11.11 -8.70 -6.16
CA GLY A 215 11.04 -10.12 -6.49
C GLY A 215 10.55 -10.40 -7.92
N SER A 216 11.05 -9.69 -8.94
CA SER A 216 10.69 -9.97 -10.34
C SER A 216 11.06 -11.39 -10.77
N LEU A 217 10.41 -11.86 -11.86
CA LEU A 217 10.79 -13.14 -12.47
C LEU A 217 12.29 -13.16 -12.81
N GLY A 218 12.96 -14.26 -12.43
CA GLY A 218 14.41 -14.39 -12.49
C GLY A 218 15.15 -13.98 -11.22
N PHE A 219 14.46 -13.36 -10.26
CA PHE A 219 14.94 -13.02 -8.93
C PHE A 219 14.21 -13.83 -7.86
N LYS A 220 14.65 -13.72 -6.60
CA LYS A 220 13.92 -14.35 -5.49
C LYS A 220 12.55 -13.71 -5.34
N PRO A 221 11.50 -14.51 -5.07
CA PRO A 221 10.16 -13.96 -4.78
C PRO A 221 10.19 -12.99 -3.60
N MET A 222 9.36 -11.97 -3.67
CA MET A 222 9.18 -11.03 -2.57
C MET A 222 8.48 -11.71 -1.39
N THR A 223 9.03 -11.53 -0.19
CA THR A 223 8.41 -11.93 1.08
C THR A 223 8.52 -10.79 2.09
N HIS A 224 7.58 -10.71 3.04
CA HIS A 224 7.65 -9.72 4.11
C HIS A 224 8.96 -9.80 4.91
N GLU A 225 9.48 -11.02 5.13
CA GLU A 225 10.75 -11.22 5.84
C GLU A 225 11.93 -10.64 5.08
N SER A 226 12.00 -10.85 3.75
CA SER A 226 13.09 -10.31 2.92
C SER A 226 13.07 -8.78 2.86
N ILE A 227 11.90 -8.17 2.81
CA ILE A 227 11.74 -6.71 2.84
C ILE A 227 12.15 -6.16 4.20
N ALA A 228 11.67 -6.73 5.30
CA ALA A 228 12.00 -6.30 6.64
C ALA A 228 13.51 -6.44 6.95
N GLU A 229 14.16 -7.51 6.49
CA GLU A 229 15.61 -7.69 6.62
C GLU A 229 16.36 -6.59 5.86
N ALA A 230 16.01 -6.35 4.61
CA ALA A 230 16.64 -5.30 3.79
C ALA A 230 16.44 -3.91 4.40
N ALA A 231 15.23 -3.60 4.90
CA ALA A 231 14.88 -2.31 5.50
C ALA A 231 15.56 -2.07 6.86
N THR A 232 15.94 -3.14 7.59
CA THR A 232 16.56 -3.04 8.92
C THR A 232 18.07 -2.98 8.84
N SER A 233 18.69 -3.90 8.11
CA SER A 233 20.14 -4.15 8.14
C SER A 233 20.79 -4.10 6.76
N GLY A 234 20.01 -3.88 5.71
CA GLY A 234 20.50 -3.79 4.35
C GLY A 234 21.50 -2.64 4.15
N ASP A 235 22.37 -2.81 3.16
CA ASP A 235 23.33 -1.79 2.72
C ASP A 235 22.81 -0.94 1.56
N THR A 236 21.58 -1.18 1.12
CA THR A 236 20.94 -0.50 -0.02
C THR A 236 20.03 0.63 0.40
N TYR A 237 19.17 0.39 1.37
CA TYR A 237 18.25 1.36 1.94
C TYR A 237 17.92 1.00 3.39
N ARG A 238 17.30 1.92 4.10
CA ARG A 238 16.76 1.69 5.45
C ARG A 238 15.45 2.44 5.61
N GLU A 239 14.49 1.78 6.23
CA GLU A 239 13.32 2.44 6.77
C GLU A 239 13.67 3.07 8.12
N LEU A 240 13.25 4.31 8.34
CA LEU A 240 13.49 5.08 9.55
C LEU A 240 12.19 5.54 10.20
N ALA A 241 12.27 6.02 11.42
CA ALA A 241 11.14 6.67 12.06
C ALA A 241 10.76 7.94 11.28
N LEU A 242 9.49 8.30 11.32
CA LEU A 242 8.94 9.39 10.53
C LEU A 242 9.64 10.72 10.85
N GLY A 243 10.17 11.38 9.85
CA GLY A 243 10.95 12.61 9.95
C GLY A 243 12.45 12.43 10.13
N GLU A 244 12.95 11.19 10.16
CA GLU A 244 14.37 10.87 10.25
C GLU A 244 14.99 10.46 8.91
N GLY A 245 14.15 10.27 7.87
CA GLY A 245 14.54 9.87 6.53
C GLY A 245 14.68 11.03 5.56
N HIS A 246 14.51 10.74 4.28
CA HIS A 246 14.70 11.69 3.20
C HIS A 246 13.38 12.18 2.56
N VAL A 247 12.22 11.77 3.08
CA VAL A 247 10.94 12.29 2.61
C VAL A 247 10.73 13.71 3.13
N ASP A 248 10.59 14.68 2.22
CA ASP A 248 10.19 16.05 2.58
C ASP A 248 8.68 16.11 2.86
N PHE A 249 8.29 15.76 4.08
CA PHE A 249 6.88 15.69 4.47
C PHE A 249 6.17 17.04 4.36
N GLY A 250 6.87 18.15 4.55
CA GLY A 250 6.28 19.48 4.39
C GLY A 250 5.76 19.67 2.96
N ARG A 251 6.61 19.41 1.98
CA ARG A 251 6.26 19.52 0.57
C ARG A 251 5.35 18.38 0.10
N TYR A 252 5.55 17.17 0.61
CA TYR A 252 4.70 16.02 0.29
C TYR A 252 3.25 16.25 0.69
N PHE A 253 3.00 16.66 1.94
CA PHE A 253 1.65 16.97 2.42
C PHE A 253 1.04 18.18 1.69
N GLN A 254 1.84 19.18 1.37
CA GLN A 254 1.39 20.30 0.55
C GLN A 254 0.94 19.83 -0.84
N ALA A 255 1.72 18.97 -1.50
CA ALA A 255 1.37 18.42 -2.82
C ALA A 255 0.08 17.61 -2.78
N LEU A 256 -0.12 16.74 -1.76
CA LEU A 256 -1.37 16.01 -1.57
C LEU A 256 -2.57 16.97 -1.41
N GLN A 257 -2.39 18.06 -0.70
CA GLN A 257 -3.43 19.07 -0.50
C GLN A 257 -3.74 19.81 -1.81
N GLU A 258 -2.73 20.17 -2.57
CA GLU A 258 -2.87 20.87 -3.87
C GLU A 258 -3.58 20.04 -4.93
N ILE A 259 -3.38 18.71 -4.94
CA ILE A 259 -4.13 17.80 -5.82
C ILE A 259 -5.54 17.48 -5.29
N GLY A 260 -5.89 17.99 -4.10
CA GLY A 260 -7.20 17.79 -3.48
C GLY A 260 -7.41 16.41 -2.86
N TYR A 261 -6.35 15.69 -2.49
CA TYR A 261 -6.46 14.39 -1.82
C TYR A 261 -7.18 14.51 -0.48
N LYS A 262 -8.20 13.65 -0.24
CA LYS A 262 -9.06 13.65 0.96
C LYS A 262 -9.00 12.35 1.75
N GLY A 263 -8.27 11.35 1.25
CA GLY A 263 -8.14 10.04 1.89
C GLY A 263 -7.28 10.08 3.15
N TYR A 264 -7.04 8.91 3.70
CA TYR A 264 -6.27 8.73 4.92
C TYR A 264 -4.77 8.95 4.68
N LEU A 265 -4.11 9.48 5.70
CA LEU A 265 -2.66 9.43 5.85
C LEU A 265 -2.33 8.19 6.68
N THR A 266 -2.12 7.07 6.03
CA THR A 266 -1.98 5.77 6.70
C THR A 266 -0.52 5.54 7.07
N ILE A 267 -0.25 5.49 8.38
CA ILE A 267 1.08 5.20 8.91
C ILE A 267 1.39 3.72 8.68
N GLU A 268 2.48 3.46 7.99
CA GLU A 268 3.08 2.13 7.84
C GLU A 268 4.45 2.12 8.50
N ARG A 269 4.72 1.06 9.27
CA ARG A 269 6.01 0.84 9.94
C ARG A 269 6.34 -0.66 9.90
N GLU A 270 7.16 -1.07 8.96
CA GLU A 270 7.50 -2.49 8.76
C GLU A 270 8.58 -2.96 9.74
N VAL A 271 9.50 -2.09 10.12
CA VAL A 271 10.63 -2.39 10.99
C VAL A 271 10.59 -1.56 12.29
N GLY A 272 11.58 -1.73 13.14
CA GLY A 272 11.66 -1.04 14.43
C GLY A 272 11.38 -1.98 15.60
N ALA A 273 12.09 -1.75 16.72
CA ALA A 273 11.98 -2.57 17.92
C ALA A 273 10.81 -2.19 18.84
N GLN A 274 10.23 -1.00 18.63
CA GLN A 274 9.16 -0.45 19.48
C GLN A 274 8.02 0.13 18.61
N PRO A 275 7.26 -0.72 17.89
CA PRO A 275 6.30 -0.27 16.90
C PRO A 275 5.23 0.66 17.46
N GLU A 276 4.69 0.40 18.65
CA GLU A 276 3.69 1.28 19.28
C GLU A 276 4.25 2.70 19.51
N LYS A 277 5.50 2.80 19.96
CA LYS A 277 6.14 4.08 20.20
C LYS A 277 6.48 4.80 18.90
N ASP A 278 6.94 4.06 17.89
CA ASP A 278 7.24 4.61 16.57
C ASP A 278 5.98 5.19 15.93
N ILE A 279 4.85 4.45 15.99
CA ILE A 279 3.56 4.89 15.46
C ILE A 279 3.01 6.09 16.26
N ALA A 280 3.11 6.09 17.60
CA ALA A 280 2.72 7.24 18.41
C ALA A 280 3.51 8.50 18.03
N SER A 281 4.81 8.35 17.79
CA SER A 281 5.69 9.44 17.36
C SER A 281 5.32 9.92 15.94
N ALA A 282 4.94 8.99 15.05
CA ALA A 282 4.48 9.32 13.70
C ALA A 282 3.18 10.12 13.71
N ILE A 283 2.21 9.76 14.56
CA ILE A 283 0.97 10.53 14.74
C ILE A 283 1.30 11.95 15.22
N ALA A 284 2.14 12.07 16.26
CA ALA A 284 2.55 13.37 16.78
C ALA A 284 3.30 14.21 15.74
N PHE A 285 4.06 13.56 14.84
CA PHE A 285 4.73 14.21 13.73
C PHE A 285 3.72 14.77 12.71
N ILE A 286 2.76 13.95 12.26
CA ILE A 286 1.73 14.38 11.31
C ILE A 286 0.89 15.54 11.89
N GLN A 287 0.59 15.50 13.19
CA GLN A 287 -0.20 16.53 13.87
C GLN A 287 0.45 17.93 13.83
N LYS A 288 1.77 18.03 13.64
CA LYS A 288 2.45 19.32 13.46
C LYS A 288 2.08 20.05 12.16
N TYR A 289 1.51 19.32 11.20
CA TYR A 289 1.09 19.86 9.90
C TYR A 289 -0.43 20.11 9.82
N LYS A 290 -1.19 19.66 10.82
CA LYS A 290 -2.62 19.95 10.98
C LYS A 290 -2.85 21.30 11.61
#